data_6430804dfa5ab2fde308e294e1cf0589
#
_entry.id   6430804dfa5ab2fde308e294e1cf0589
#
_cell.length_a   1.000
_cell.length_b   1.000
_cell.length_c   1.000
_cell.angle_alpha   90.00
_cell.angle_beta   90.00
_cell.angle_gamma   90.00
#
_symmetry.space_group_name_H-M   'P 1'
#
loop_
_entity.id
_entity.type
_entity.pdbx_description
1 polymer ?
#
loop_
_entity_poly.entity_id
_entity_poly.type
_entity_poly.pdbx_seq_one_letter_code
_entity_poly.pdbx_strand_id
1 'polypeptide(L)' 'MKPDKEAVLAEELKLKRLRTLMDFTAALLWQADLSLAQAQNLVADAKAKALELFPDKSDTFDLIYGSRFRRILVERYRLQ' A
#
# COMPACT_ATOMS: atom_id res chain seq x y z
N MET A 1 -23.50 17.26 -15.32
CA MET A 1 -23.34 15.87 -15.80
C MET A 1 -23.29 14.93 -14.60
N LYS A 2 -24.18 13.96 -14.56
CA LYS A 2 -24.17 12.99 -13.45
C LYS A 2 -23.08 11.95 -13.69
N PRO A 3 -22.27 11.58 -12.67
CA PRO A 3 -21.31 10.53 -12.84
C PRO A 3 -22.00 9.19 -13.12
N ASP A 4 -21.35 8.36 -13.92
CA ASP A 4 -21.81 7.02 -14.22
C ASP A 4 -21.72 6.18 -12.94
N LYS A 5 -22.83 5.54 -12.54
CA LYS A 5 -22.87 4.69 -11.36
C LYS A 5 -21.87 3.54 -11.45
N GLU A 6 -21.71 2.93 -12.62
CA GLU A 6 -20.76 1.84 -12.82
C GLU A 6 -19.31 2.30 -12.61
N ALA A 7 -18.98 3.50 -13.12
CA ALA A 7 -17.64 4.07 -12.92
C ALA A 7 -17.38 4.38 -11.46
N VAL A 8 -18.37 4.92 -10.74
CA VAL A 8 -18.24 5.21 -9.30
C VAL A 8 -18.06 3.92 -8.50
N LEU A 9 -18.86 2.89 -8.80
CA LEU A 9 -18.73 1.60 -8.12
C LEU A 9 -17.38 0.95 -8.40
N ALA A 10 -16.88 1.05 -9.64
CA ALA A 10 -15.57 0.51 -9.99
C ALA A 10 -14.45 1.20 -9.19
N GLU A 11 -14.51 2.53 -9.03
CA GLU A 11 -13.55 3.28 -8.24
C GLU A 11 -13.64 2.91 -6.75
N GLU A 12 -14.85 2.75 -6.21
CA GLU A 12 -15.03 2.32 -4.82
C GLU A 12 -14.43 0.94 -4.57
N LEU A 13 -14.60 0.00 -5.50
CA LEU A 13 -14.01 -1.34 -5.40
C LEU A 13 -12.49 -1.28 -5.45
N LYS A 14 -11.91 -0.45 -6.30
CA LYS A 14 -10.45 -0.25 -6.35
C LYS A 14 -9.92 0.31 -5.04
N LEU A 15 -10.59 1.30 -4.48
CA LEU A 15 -10.20 1.89 -3.19
C LEU A 15 -10.30 0.87 -2.07
N LYS A 16 -11.33 0.05 -2.07
CA LYS A 16 -11.49 -1.01 -1.06
C LYS A 16 -10.37 -2.04 -1.19
N ARG A 17 -10.05 -2.46 -2.41
CA ARG A 17 -8.93 -3.39 -2.65
C ARG A 17 -7.60 -2.79 -2.20
N LEU A 18 -7.38 -1.51 -2.49
CA LEU A 18 -6.18 -0.81 -2.06
C LEU A 18 -6.05 -0.80 -0.55
N ARG A 19 -7.11 -0.42 0.18
CA ARG A 19 -7.09 -0.40 1.64
C ARG A 19 -6.83 -1.78 2.22
N THR A 20 -7.49 -2.81 1.70
CA THR A 20 -7.29 -4.18 2.16
C THR A 20 -5.85 -4.62 1.95
N LEU A 21 -5.28 -4.32 0.78
CA LEU A 21 -3.89 -4.64 0.47
C LEU A 21 -2.93 -3.91 1.43
N MET A 22 -3.15 -2.62 1.66
CA MET A 22 -2.28 -1.82 2.52
C MET A 22 -2.38 -2.28 3.98
N ASP A 23 -3.58 -2.56 4.47
CA ASP A 23 -3.78 -3.03 5.84
C ASP A 23 -3.16 -4.41 6.05
N PHE A 24 -3.31 -5.31 5.08
CA PHE A 24 -2.69 -6.62 5.11
C PHE A 24 -1.16 -6.52 5.08
N THR A 25 -0.62 -5.67 4.23
CA THR A 25 0.82 -5.42 4.15
C THR A 25 1.36 -4.89 5.48
N ALA A 26 0.67 -3.92 6.08
CA ALA A 26 1.06 -3.38 7.38
C ALA A 26 1.03 -4.46 8.46
N ALA A 27 0.01 -5.31 8.47
CA ALA A 27 -0.09 -6.41 9.43
C ALA A 27 1.06 -7.40 9.27
N LEU A 28 1.42 -7.75 8.04
CA LEU A 28 2.57 -8.63 7.77
C LEU A 28 3.88 -8.00 8.23
N LEU A 29 4.07 -6.71 7.98
CA LEU A 29 5.27 -6.00 8.43
C LEU A 29 5.42 -6.02 9.95
N TRP A 30 4.32 -5.98 10.69
CA TRP A 30 4.36 -6.01 12.16
C TRP A 30 4.47 -7.42 12.73
N GLN A 31 3.84 -8.41 12.13
CA GLN A 31 3.63 -9.73 12.74
C GLN A 31 4.47 -10.84 12.15
N ALA A 32 4.78 -10.77 10.86
CA ALA A 32 5.52 -11.84 10.20
C ALA A 32 7.01 -11.79 10.55
N ASP A 33 7.64 -12.96 10.61
CA ASP A 33 9.08 -13.08 10.81
C ASP A 33 9.81 -12.87 9.49
N LEU A 34 10.08 -11.61 9.17
CA LEU A 34 10.69 -11.19 7.92
C LEU A 34 12.05 -10.55 8.18
N SER A 35 13.04 -10.85 7.33
CA SER A 35 14.25 -10.04 7.28
C SER A 35 13.93 -8.65 6.77
N LEU A 36 14.82 -7.68 6.99
CA LEU A 36 14.64 -6.33 6.45
C LEU A 36 14.49 -6.36 4.92
N ALA A 37 15.31 -7.15 4.23
CA ALA A 37 15.23 -7.27 2.77
C ALA A 37 13.87 -7.83 2.33
N GLN A 38 13.35 -8.85 3.01
CA GLN A 38 12.03 -9.40 2.72
C GLN A 38 10.93 -8.37 2.98
N ALA A 39 11.03 -7.63 4.07
CA ALA A 39 10.06 -6.58 4.39
C ALA A 39 10.08 -5.46 3.33
N GLN A 40 11.26 -5.04 2.88
CA GLN A 40 11.39 -4.04 1.82
C GLN A 40 10.79 -4.53 0.50
N ASN A 41 11.00 -5.80 0.16
CA ASN A 41 10.39 -6.41 -1.02
C ASN A 41 8.87 -6.45 -0.92
N LEU A 42 8.35 -6.74 0.27
CA LEU A 42 6.90 -6.74 0.51
C LEU A 42 6.29 -5.36 0.26
N VAL A 43 6.96 -4.31 0.72
CA VAL A 43 6.52 -2.93 0.48
C VAL A 43 6.56 -2.60 -1.02
N ALA A 44 7.64 -2.98 -1.70
CA ALA A 44 7.78 -2.74 -3.14
C ALA A 44 6.68 -3.47 -3.94
N ASP A 45 6.38 -4.70 -3.57
CA ASP A 45 5.31 -5.49 -4.21
C ASP A 45 3.93 -4.85 -3.97
N ALA A 46 3.70 -4.36 -2.76
CA ALA A 46 2.46 -3.65 -2.42
C ALA A 46 2.30 -2.38 -3.27
N LYS A 47 3.37 -1.62 -3.44
CA LYS A 47 3.36 -0.44 -4.31
C LYS A 47 3.07 -0.82 -5.76
N ALA A 48 3.72 -1.86 -6.27
CA ALA A 48 3.49 -2.33 -7.65
C ALA A 48 2.01 -2.68 -7.87
N LYS A 49 1.40 -3.38 -6.93
CA LYS A 49 -0.03 -3.73 -7.00
C LYS A 49 -0.93 -2.50 -6.90
N ALA A 50 -0.57 -1.56 -6.03
CA ALA A 50 -1.31 -0.29 -5.92
C ALA A 50 -1.29 0.47 -7.26
N LEU A 51 -0.16 0.48 -7.96
CA LEU A 51 -0.02 1.15 -9.25
C LEU A 51 -0.70 0.40 -10.39
N GLU A 52 -0.97 -0.90 -10.25
CA GLU A 52 -1.86 -1.60 -11.17
C GLU A 52 -3.29 -1.07 -11.07
N LEU A 53 -3.74 -0.73 -9.86
CA LEU A 53 -5.06 -0.16 -9.63
C LEU A 53 -5.14 1.33 -10.00
N PHE A 54 -4.09 2.08 -9.70
CA PHE A 54 -4.01 3.53 -9.89
C PHE A 54 -2.65 3.91 -10.51
N PRO A 55 -2.47 3.72 -11.82
CA PRO A 55 -1.14 3.86 -12.45
C PRO A 55 -0.48 5.22 -12.32
N ASP A 56 -1.28 6.28 -12.21
CA ASP A 56 -0.80 7.67 -12.16
C ASP A 56 -0.64 8.21 -10.73
N LYS A 57 -0.72 7.33 -9.70
CA LYS A 57 -0.73 7.75 -8.30
C LYS A 57 0.52 7.35 -7.52
N SER A 58 1.68 7.25 -8.20
CA SER A 58 2.94 6.86 -7.56
C SER A 58 3.33 7.84 -6.43
N ASP A 59 3.28 9.14 -6.70
CA ASP A 59 3.63 10.16 -5.71
C ASP A 59 2.67 10.16 -4.54
N THR A 60 1.37 9.97 -4.81
CA THR A 60 0.35 9.87 -3.76
C THR A 60 0.59 8.65 -2.89
N PHE A 61 0.93 7.51 -3.50
CA PHE A 61 1.27 6.30 -2.75
C PHE A 61 2.45 6.56 -1.81
N ASP A 62 3.53 7.13 -2.33
CA ASP A 62 4.75 7.38 -1.54
C ASP A 62 4.46 8.31 -0.38
N LEU A 63 3.62 9.33 -0.60
CA LEU A 63 3.28 10.31 0.44
C LEU A 63 2.44 9.69 1.55
N ILE A 64 1.45 8.87 1.23
CA ILE A 64 0.49 8.33 2.19
C ILE A 64 0.97 7.00 2.77
N TYR A 65 1.18 6.00 1.92
CA TYR A 65 1.49 4.63 2.36
C TYR A 65 2.99 4.39 2.49
N GLY A 66 3.79 4.96 1.60
CA GLY A 66 5.24 4.87 1.67
C GLY A 66 5.78 5.38 2.99
N SER A 67 5.29 6.53 3.43
CA SER A 67 5.66 7.12 4.73
C SER A 67 5.27 6.22 5.90
N ARG A 68 4.05 5.65 5.84
CA ARG A 68 3.54 4.74 6.87
C ARG A 68 4.38 3.46 6.95
N PHE A 69 4.68 2.85 5.81
CA PHE A 69 5.48 1.62 5.78
C PHE A 69 6.92 1.88 6.22
N ARG A 70 7.50 3.00 5.81
CA ARG A 70 8.83 3.39 6.26
C ARG A 70 8.89 3.51 7.79
N ARG A 71 7.87 4.11 8.40
CA ARG A 71 7.80 4.22 9.86
C ARG A 71 7.77 2.84 10.51
N ILE A 72 6.97 1.91 9.96
CA ILE A 72 6.91 0.54 10.48
C ILE A 72 8.28 -0.13 10.38
N LEU A 73 8.96 0.01 9.24
CA LEU A 73 10.30 -0.58 9.06
C LEU A 73 11.31 0.00 10.03
N VAL A 74 11.28 1.33 10.23
CA VAL A 74 12.18 2.00 11.17
C VAL A 74 11.94 1.47 12.59
N GLU A 75 10.71 1.40 13.03
CA GLU A 75 10.38 0.94 14.38
C GLU A 75 10.69 -0.53 14.58
N ARG A 76 10.31 -1.38 13.63
CA ARG A 76 10.48 -2.82 13.77
C ARG A 76 11.94 -3.26 13.66
N TYR A 77 12.68 -2.69 12.71
CA TYR A 77 14.07 -3.08 12.45
C TYR A 77 15.08 -2.09 13.05
N ARG A 78 14.60 -1.10 13.79
CA ARG A 78 15.42 -0.10 14.49
C ARG A 78 16.40 0.60 13.54
N LEU A 79 15.91 0.98 12.38
CA LEU A 79 16.72 1.74 11.41
C LEU A 79 16.90 3.19 11.90
N GLN A 80 18.05 3.75 11.60
CA GLN A 80 18.35 5.15 11.93
C GLN A 80 18.35 6.03 10.70
#